data_3235503db804cd33944f2ab965c03243
#
_entry.id   3235503db804cd33944f2ab965c03243
#
_cell.length_a   1.000
_cell.length_b   1.000
_cell.length_c   1.000
_cell.angle_alpha   90.00
_cell.angle_beta   90.00
_cell.angle_gamma   90.00
#
_symmetry.space_group_name_H-M   'P 1'
#
loop_
_entity.id
_entity.type
_entity.pdbx_description
1 polymer ?
#
loop_
_entity_poly.entity_id
_entity_poly.type
_entity_poly.pdbx_seq_one_letter_code
_entity_poly.pdbx_strand_id
1 'polypeptide(L)'
;MTSKLKTDILETVSGSGTIALTNQLSGMTSASMPSGSVVQTLQAVFTATYASSSQSWVDTGISLSITPSSSSSKMLITAQFTAGGGNNSNPSFRLSGGNSGVYIGDAAGNKNRVSVSLG
;
A
#
# COMPACT_ATOMS: atom_id res chain seq x y z
N MET A 1 8.09 8.97 -43.06
CA MET A 1 9.15 7.97 -42.69
C MET A 1 9.31 8.00 -41.21
N THR A 2 9.24 6.83 -40.55
CA THR A 2 9.56 6.70 -39.11
C THR A 2 11.04 6.36 -38.98
N SER A 3 11.81 7.25 -38.36
CA SER A 3 13.20 6.98 -38.04
C SER A 3 13.28 6.07 -36.82
N LYS A 4 14.08 5.02 -36.89
CA LYS A 4 14.35 4.10 -35.78
C LYS A 4 15.83 4.08 -35.51
N LEU A 5 16.22 4.28 -34.26
CA LEU A 5 17.56 3.99 -33.75
C LEU A 5 17.54 2.60 -33.13
N LYS A 6 18.38 1.69 -33.64
CA LYS A 6 18.61 0.38 -33.03
C LYS A 6 20.02 0.40 -32.44
N THR A 7 20.11 0.24 -31.13
CA THR A 7 21.39 0.20 -30.42
C THR A 7 21.23 -0.68 -29.18
N ASP A 8 22.26 -1.44 -28.85
CA ASP A 8 22.26 -2.27 -27.65
C ASP A 8 22.67 -1.46 -26.43
N ILE A 9 23.45 -0.41 -26.62
CA ILE A 9 23.92 0.48 -25.57
C ILE A 9 23.79 1.92 -26.05
N LEU A 10 23.29 2.80 -25.18
CA LEU A 10 23.27 4.23 -25.37
C LEU A 10 24.06 4.89 -24.24
N GLU A 11 25.22 5.44 -24.56
CA GLU A 11 26.12 6.08 -23.61
C GLU A 11 26.38 7.55 -23.95
N THR A 12 26.79 8.32 -22.99
CA THR A 12 27.34 9.66 -23.24
C THR A 12 28.75 9.56 -23.81
N VAL A 13 29.16 10.52 -24.66
CA VAL A 13 30.47 10.52 -25.32
C VAL A 13 31.64 10.50 -24.32
N SER A 14 31.45 11.04 -23.15
CA SER A 14 32.45 11.06 -22.09
C SER A 14 32.40 9.90 -21.10
N GLY A 15 31.43 8.98 -21.27
CA GLY A 15 31.15 7.93 -20.29
C GLY A 15 30.60 8.45 -18.97
N SER A 16 30.44 9.76 -18.82
CA SER A 16 29.82 10.41 -17.65
C SER A 16 28.80 11.44 -18.12
N GLY A 17 27.74 11.59 -17.37
CA GLY A 17 26.66 12.53 -17.67
C GLY A 17 25.29 11.85 -17.74
N THR A 18 24.28 12.62 -18.13
CA THR A 18 22.90 12.18 -18.20
C THR A 18 22.43 12.18 -19.64
N ILE A 19 21.84 11.07 -20.10
CA ILE A 19 21.12 11.03 -21.36
C ILE A 19 19.68 11.42 -21.04
N ALA A 20 19.26 12.60 -21.46
CA ALA A 20 17.89 13.07 -21.32
C ALA A 20 17.02 12.54 -22.46
N LEU A 21 15.99 11.78 -22.11
CA LEU A 21 14.94 11.35 -23.01
C LEU A 21 13.75 12.28 -22.82
N THR A 22 13.56 13.22 -23.75
CA THR A 22 12.49 14.23 -23.69
C THR A 22 11.10 13.67 -23.95
N ASN A 23 11.02 12.50 -24.55
CA ASN A 23 9.76 11.79 -24.79
C ASN A 23 9.67 10.56 -23.86
N GLN A 24 8.45 10.22 -23.51
CA GLN A 24 8.19 9.08 -22.64
C GLN A 24 8.77 7.78 -23.18
N LEU A 25 9.42 7.02 -22.31
CA LEU A 25 9.79 5.64 -22.58
C LEU A 25 8.50 4.81 -22.67
N SER A 26 8.00 4.65 -23.87
CA SER A 26 6.85 3.80 -24.14
C SER A 26 7.27 2.33 -23.95
N GLY A 27 6.47 1.57 -23.20
CA GLY A 27 6.74 0.15 -22.94
C GLY A 27 7.47 -0.15 -21.63
N MET A 28 7.74 0.85 -20.77
CA MET A 28 8.14 0.54 -19.40
C MET A 28 6.97 -0.10 -18.66
N THR A 29 7.18 -1.32 -18.24
CA THR A 29 6.26 -2.09 -17.41
C THR A 29 6.85 -2.29 -16.02
N SER A 30 6.04 -2.72 -15.06
CA SER A 30 6.56 -3.10 -13.72
C SER A 30 7.66 -4.16 -13.78
N ALA A 31 7.68 -4.98 -14.82
CA ALA A 31 8.74 -5.98 -15.06
C ALA A 31 10.09 -5.36 -15.46
N SER A 32 10.08 -4.13 -16.00
CA SER A 32 11.29 -3.39 -16.37
C SER A 32 11.93 -2.65 -15.20
N MET A 33 11.26 -2.63 -14.04
CA MET A 33 11.77 -1.93 -12.87
C MET A 33 12.70 -2.83 -12.04
N PRO A 34 13.74 -2.26 -11.42
CA PRO A 34 14.58 -3.01 -10.50
C PRO A 34 13.79 -3.68 -9.39
N SER A 35 14.26 -4.84 -8.94
CA SER A 35 13.65 -5.54 -7.81
C SER A 35 13.63 -4.63 -6.56
N GLY A 36 12.49 -4.57 -5.88
CA GLY A 36 12.29 -3.69 -4.72
C GLY A 36 11.75 -2.30 -5.05
N SER A 37 11.54 -1.98 -6.33
CA SER A 37 10.93 -0.70 -6.71
C SER A 37 9.49 -0.61 -6.22
N VAL A 38 9.09 0.60 -5.80
CA VAL A 38 7.69 0.93 -5.52
C VAL A 38 6.97 1.17 -6.85
N VAL A 39 6.08 0.26 -7.20
CA VAL A 39 5.37 0.28 -8.48
C VAL A 39 4.08 1.10 -8.42
N GLN A 40 3.43 1.12 -7.26
CA GLN A 40 2.18 1.82 -7.07
C GLN A 40 2.09 2.36 -5.63
N THR A 41 1.60 3.59 -5.50
CA THR A 41 1.26 4.20 -4.22
C THR A 41 -0.15 4.74 -4.30
N LEU A 42 -1.00 4.38 -3.35
CA LEU A 42 -2.36 4.87 -3.23
C LEU A 42 -2.59 5.42 -1.84
N GLN A 43 -3.48 6.39 -1.73
CA GLN A 43 -3.87 7.00 -0.47
C GLN A 43 -5.39 7.14 -0.40
N ALA A 44 -5.96 6.87 0.76
CA ALA A 44 -7.32 7.25 1.12
C ALA A 44 -7.27 8.17 2.33
N VAL A 45 -8.05 9.23 2.29
CA VAL A 45 -8.20 10.18 3.39
C VAL A 45 -9.65 10.11 3.89
N PHE A 46 -9.81 9.90 5.19
CA PHE A 46 -11.10 9.86 5.86
C PHE A 46 -11.14 11.02 6.86
N THR A 47 -12.00 11.98 6.60
CA THR A 47 -12.12 13.22 7.40
C THR A 47 -13.37 13.24 8.29
N ALA A 48 -14.25 12.25 8.14
CA ALA A 48 -15.44 12.14 8.94
C ALA A 48 -15.15 11.48 10.30
N THR A 49 -15.99 11.76 11.28
CA THR A 49 -15.96 11.06 12.56
C THR A 49 -16.76 9.77 12.45
N TYR A 50 -16.20 8.69 12.95
CA TYR A 50 -16.89 7.44 13.11
C TYR A 50 -17.00 7.08 14.60
N ALA A 51 -18.17 6.70 15.05
CA ALA A 51 -18.40 6.26 16.41
C ALA A 51 -19.20 4.95 16.41
N SER A 52 -18.84 4.03 17.31
CA SER A 52 -19.55 2.79 17.51
C SER A 52 -19.49 2.38 18.97
N SER A 53 -20.59 1.87 19.49
CA SER A 53 -20.67 1.21 20.79
C SER A 53 -20.73 -0.32 20.66
N SER A 54 -20.52 -0.84 19.46
CA SER A 54 -20.60 -2.27 19.18
C SER A 54 -19.39 -3.00 19.78
N GLN A 55 -19.63 -4.15 20.39
CA GLN A 55 -18.60 -5.09 20.80
C GLN A 55 -18.20 -6.08 19.69
N SER A 56 -18.88 -6.00 18.55
CA SER A 56 -18.54 -6.76 17.35
C SER A 56 -17.76 -5.88 16.37
N TRP A 57 -17.03 -6.53 15.47
CA TRP A 57 -16.32 -5.82 14.41
C TRP A 57 -17.31 -5.13 13.47
N VAL A 58 -17.11 -3.85 13.26
CA VAL A 58 -17.95 -3.01 12.39
C VAL A 58 -17.01 -2.31 11.40
N ASP A 59 -17.47 -2.23 10.15
CA ASP A 59 -16.73 -1.51 9.12
C ASP A 59 -16.80 0.00 9.38
N THR A 60 -15.66 0.65 9.35
CA THR A 60 -15.55 2.12 9.52
C THR A 60 -15.85 2.89 8.24
N GLY A 61 -15.99 2.22 7.11
CA GLY A 61 -16.11 2.83 5.79
C GLY A 61 -14.79 3.34 5.21
N ILE A 62 -13.67 3.19 5.92
CA ILE A 62 -12.36 3.52 5.36
C ILE A 62 -11.93 2.37 4.45
N SER A 63 -11.91 2.61 3.16
CA SER A 63 -11.53 1.60 2.17
C SER A 63 -10.61 2.16 1.11
N LEU A 64 -9.76 1.29 0.59
CA LEU A 64 -8.86 1.59 -0.52
C LEU A 64 -8.66 0.33 -1.35
N SER A 65 -8.93 0.44 -2.64
CA SER A 65 -8.72 -0.68 -3.56
C SER A 65 -7.37 -0.57 -4.23
N ILE A 66 -6.60 -1.64 -4.18
CA ILE A 66 -5.33 -1.78 -4.89
C ILE A 66 -5.33 -3.08 -5.67
N THR A 67 -4.88 -3.02 -6.91
CA THR A 67 -4.70 -4.20 -7.76
C THR A 67 -3.21 -4.40 -8.01
N PRO A 68 -2.56 -5.35 -7.32
CA PRO A 68 -1.15 -5.63 -7.55
C PRO A 68 -0.91 -6.15 -8.97
N SER A 69 0.21 -5.77 -9.57
CA SER A 69 0.59 -6.25 -10.91
C SER A 69 1.04 -7.72 -10.94
N SER A 70 1.29 -8.32 -9.78
CA SER A 70 1.67 -9.72 -9.62
C SER A 70 1.15 -10.28 -8.31
N SER A 71 0.82 -11.57 -8.29
CA SER A 71 0.45 -12.31 -7.06
C SER A 71 1.60 -12.39 -6.04
N SER A 72 2.83 -12.18 -6.46
CA SER A 72 4.01 -12.13 -5.59
C SER A 72 4.35 -10.71 -5.10
N SER A 73 3.58 -9.69 -5.50
CA SER A 73 3.78 -8.31 -5.05
C SER A 73 3.61 -8.20 -3.54
N LYS A 74 4.48 -7.44 -2.92
CA LYS A 74 4.37 -7.09 -1.49
C LYS A 74 3.67 -5.75 -1.35
N MET A 75 2.83 -5.62 -0.35
CA MET A 75 2.15 -4.37 0.00
C MET A 75 2.64 -3.89 1.36
N LEU A 76 3.01 -2.62 1.44
CA LEU A 76 3.18 -1.91 2.69
C LEU A 76 1.91 -1.08 2.93
N ILE A 77 1.27 -1.33 4.06
CA ILE A 77 0.07 -0.60 4.47
C ILE A 77 0.44 0.23 5.69
N THR A 78 0.23 1.53 5.60
CA THR A 78 0.40 2.46 6.72
C THR A 78 -0.93 3.14 6.96
N ALA A 79 -1.43 3.07 8.19
CA ALA A 79 -2.63 3.76 8.62
C ALA A 79 -2.29 4.69 9.79
N GLN A 80 -2.76 5.92 9.71
CA GLN A 80 -2.66 6.89 10.79
C GLN A 80 -4.07 7.39 11.13
N PHE A 81 -4.45 7.26 12.38
CA PHE A 81 -5.75 7.71 12.85
C PHE A 81 -5.68 8.13 14.31
N THR A 82 -6.60 9.00 14.68
CA THR A 82 -6.86 9.36 16.08
C THR A 82 -8.10 8.63 16.54
N ALA A 83 -7.99 7.93 17.65
CA ALA A 83 -9.12 7.21 18.24
C ALA A 83 -9.21 7.49 19.74
N GLY A 84 -10.42 7.51 20.24
CA GLY A 84 -10.71 7.63 21.65
C GLY A 84 -11.69 6.54 22.08
N GLY A 85 -11.55 6.03 23.29
CA GLY A 85 -12.50 5.14 23.93
C GLY A 85 -13.28 5.89 25.02
N GLY A 86 -14.49 5.42 25.30
CA GLY A 86 -15.23 5.82 26.50
C GLY A 86 -14.63 5.13 27.74
N ASN A 87 -15.21 5.44 28.91
CA ASN A 87 -14.80 4.80 30.15
C ASN A 87 -14.81 3.27 30.03
N ASN A 88 -13.67 2.64 30.34
CA ASN A 88 -13.46 1.20 30.25
C ASN A 88 -13.54 0.60 28.82
N SER A 89 -13.29 1.41 27.79
CA SER A 89 -13.32 0.94 26.40
C SER A 89 -11.96 1.14 25.72
N ASN A 90 -11.39 0.06 25.25
CA ASN A 90 -10.16 0.06 24.50
C ASN A 90 -10.48 -0.20 23.01
N PRO A 91 -10.45 0.85 22.16
CA PRO A 91 -10.72 0.66 20.76
C PRO A 91 -9.65 -0.25 20.13
N SER A 92 -10.09 -1.18 19.33
CA SER A 92 -9.24 -2.12 18.61
C SER A 92 -9.54 -2.02 17.12
N PHE A 93 -8.52 -2.15 16.32
CA PHE A 93 -8.61 -2.02 14.87
C PHE A 93 -8.01 -3.24 14.19
N ARG A 94 -8.58 -3.59 13.05
CA ARG A 94 -8.03 -4.61 12.18
C ARG A 94 -8.22 -4.23 10.71
N LEU A 95 -7.32 -4.71 9.88
CA LEU A 95 -7.52 -4.70 8.45
C LEU A 95 -8.57 -5.74 8.07
N SER A 96 -9.44 -5.38 7.16
CA SER A 96 -10.45 -6.24 6.56
C SER A 96 -10.25 -6.28 5.05
N GLY A 97 -10.45 -7.43 4.42
CA GLY A 97 -10.27 -7.60 2.98
C GLY A 97 -10.08 -9.07 2.61
N GLY A 98 -9.65 -9.35 1.40
CA GLY A 98 -9.51 -10.71 0.87
C GLY A 98 -8.66 -11.68 1.71
N ASN A 99 -7.71 -11.15 2.49
CA ASN A 99 -6.86 -11.89 3.42
C ASN A 99 -6.93 -11.33 4.84
N SER A 100 -8.11 -10.96 5.29
CA SER A 100 -8.32 -10.27 6.57
C SER A 100 -7.82 -11.01 7.81
N GLY A 101 -7.61 -12.31 7.73
CA GLY A 101 -7.04 -13.10 8.82
C GLY A 101 -5.51 -13.03 8.95
N VAL A 102 -4.82 -12.49 7.94
CA VAL A 102 -3.34 -12.53 7.86
C VAL A 102 -2.69 -11.36 8.58
N TYR A 103 -3.41 -10.24 8.72
CA TYR A 103 -2.86 -8.98 9.25
C TYR A 103 -3.25 -8.69 10.69
N ILE A 104 -3.64 -9.70 11.42
CA ILE A 104 -4.02 -9.62 12.83
C ILE A 104 -3.05 -10.45 13.67
N GLY A 105 -2.83 -10.03 14.91
CA GLY A 105 -1.96 -10.73 15.86
C GLY A 105 -2.37 -12.17 16.11
N ASP A 106 -1.47 -12.95 16.67
CA ASP A 106 -1.72 -14.32 17.03
C ASP A 106 -2.77 -14.45 18.16
N ALA A 107 -3.37 -15.61 18.26
CA ALA A 107 -4.31 -15.89 19.33
C ALA A 107 -3.59 -15.94 20.69
N ALA A 108 -4.11 -15.20 21.66
CA ALA A 108 -3.56 -15.15 23.02
C ALA A 108 -4.71 -15.31 24.03
N GLY A 109 -5.06 -16.55 24.32
CA GLY A 109 -6.18 -16.89 25.21
C GLY A 109 -7.50 -16.30 24.68
N ASN A 110 -8.19 -15.55 25.53
CA ASN A 110 -9.47 -14.91 25.20
C ASN A 110 -9.34 -13.45 24.70
N LYS A 111 -8.13 -13.02 24.35
CA LYS A 111 -7.91 -11.67 23.79
C LYS A 111 -8.36 -11.61 22.33
N ASN A 112 -8.92 -10.47 21.96
CA ASN A 112 -9.27 -10.22 20.57
C ASN A 112 -8.01 -10.19 19.70
N ARG A 113 -8.08 -10.84 18.54
CA ARG A 113 -7.04 -10.72 17.53
C ARG A 113 -7.25 -9.42 16.75
N VAL A 114 -6.24 -8.56 16.77
CA VAL A 114 -6.31 -7.20 16.24
C VAL A 114 -5.06 -6.85 15.47
N SER A 115 -5.16 -5.91 14.54
CA SER A 115 -3.99 -5.30 13.92
C SER A 115 -3.35 -4.27 14.84
N VAL A 116 -4.19 -3.53 15.59
CA VAL A 116 -3.77 -2.54 16.58
C VAL A 116 -4.81 -2.47 17.70
N SER A 117 -4.36 -2.31 18.92
CA SER A 117 -5.22 -2.03 20.09
C SER A 117 -4.61 -0.89 20.88
N LEU A 118 -5.47 0.04 21.30
CA LEU A 118 -5.11 1.10 22.23
C LEU A 118 -5.46 0.62 23.64
N GLY A 119 -4.45 0.53 24.48
CA GLY A 119 -4.59 0.15 25.89
C GLY A 119 -4.79 1.36 26.81
#